data_747e2e5ae3d011049791d25638fd7bee
#
_entry.id   747e2e5ae3d011049791d25638fd7bee
#
_cell.length_a   1.000
_cell.length_b   1.000
_cell.length_c   1.000
_cell.angle_alpha   90.00
_cell.angle_beta   90.00
_cell.angle_gamma   90.00
#
_symmetry.space_group_name_H-M   'P 1'
#
loop_
_entity.id
_entity.type
_entity.pdbx_description
1 polymer ?
#
loop_
_entity_poly.entity_id
_entity_poly.type
_entity_poly.pdbx_seq_one_letter_code
_entity_poly.pdbx_strand_id
1 'polypeptide(L)'
;MAYVIGLVLALGVAVLATGVGLDRDRAFYPVVMIVIAAYYVLFAVMGDSTRTLIAELLVMGAFAGVALLGFRFDLRLVAIALAAHGVFDFVHPHLIASSAVPQWWPAFCGSYDVVAAAYLAWLSRRPGTFVAPGRRSQLDVFADTGRIA
;
A
#
# COMPACT_ATOMS: atom_id res chain seq x y z
N MET A 1 4.43 7.07 -21.52
CA MET A 1 5.15 7.82 -20.47
C MET A 1 4.64 7.47 -19.06
N ALA A 2 3.32 7.44 -18.81
CA ALA A 2 2.76 7.18 -17.46
C ALA A 2 3.27 5.87 -16.82
N TYR A 3 3.27 4.75 -17.56
CA TYR A 3 3.82 3.46 -17.07
C TYR A 3 5.27 3.56 -16.60
N VAL A 4 6.12 4.27 -17.37
CA VAL A 4 7.55 4.40 -17.02
C VAL A 4 7.71 5.21 -15.74
N ILE A 5 6.91 6.27 -15.57
CA ILE A 5 6.95 7.11 -14.38
C ILE A 5 6.49 6.28 -13.16
N GLY A 6 5.40 5.52 -13.26
CA GLY A 6 4.92 4.67 -12.18
C GLY A 6 5.95 3.61 -11.77
N LEU A 7 6.55 2.93 -12.75
CA LEU A 7 7.60 1.95 -12.52
C LEU A 7 8.84 2.56 -11.83
N VAL A 8 9.34 3.68 -12.35
CA VAL A 8 10.53 4.36 -11.79
C VAL A 8 10.25 4.84 -10.37
N LEU A 9 9.05 5.41 -10.14
CA LEU A 9 8.65 5.87 -8.81
C LEU A 9 8.57 4.69 -7.82
N ALA A 10 7.96 3.56 -8.21
CA ALA A 10 7.86 2.39 -7.36
C ALA A 10 9.25 1.83 -6.98
N LEU A 11 10.16 1.74 -7.96
CA LEU A 11 11.54 1.34 -7.69
C LEU A 11 12.27 2.33 -6.80
N GLY A 12 12.09 3.64 -7.04
CA GLY A 12 12.66 4.69 -6.21
C GLY A 12 12.19 4.61 -4.76
N VAL A 13 10.88 4.44 -4.55
CA VAL A 13 10.29 4.25 -3.21
C VAL A 13 10.82 2.98 -2.55
N ALA A 14 10.90 1.87 -3.29
CA ALA A 14 11.42 0.61 -2.78
C ALA A 14 12.88 0.74 -2.32
N VAL A 15 13.75 1.31 -3.17
CA VAL A 15 15.17 1.53 -2.85
C VAL A 15 15.32 2.48 -1.65
N LEU A 16 14.58 3.58 -1.64
CA LEU A 16 14.61 4.55 -0.54
C LEU A 16 14.14 3.91 0.77
N ALA A 17 13.00 3.22 0.74
CA ALA A 17 12.44 2.57 1.92
C ALA A 17 13.39 1.53 2.51
N THR A 18 14.03 0.72 1.67
CA THR A 18 15.04 -0.26 2.10
C THR A 18 16.30 0.43 2.62
N GLY A 19 16.77 1.47 1.93
CA GLY A 19 17.98 2.19 2.30
C GLY A 19 17.89 2.87 3.68
N VAL A 20 16.73 3.43 4.00
CA VAL A 20 16.49 4.07 5.31
C VAL A 20 15.85 3.13 6.34
N GLY A 21 15.45 1.93 5.93
CA GLY A 21 14.87 0.91 6.82
C GLY A 21 13.38 1.08 7.12
N LEU A 22 12.65 1.91 6.35
CA LEU A 22 11.19 2.09 6.50
C LEU A 22 10.41 0.81 6.22
N ASP A 23 10.88 0.00 5.28
CA ASP A 23 10.27 -1.27 4.90
C ASP A 23 10.45 -2.39 5.93
N ARG A 24 11.30 -2.20 6.93
CA ARG A 24 11.41 -3.11 8.08
C ARG A 24 10.19 -3.02 8.99
N ASP A 25 9.49 -1.89 8.98
CA ASP A 25 8.22 -1.75 9.66
C ASP A 25 7.10 -2.39 8.83
N ARG A 26 6.38 -3.32 9.44
CA ARG A 26 5.25 -3.99 8.82
C ARG A 26 4.13 -3.04 8.40
N ALA A 27 4.04 -1.84 8.97
CA ALA A 27 3.01 -0.85 8.65
C ALA A 27 3.25 -0.14 7.31
N PHE A 28 4.49 -0.08 6.81
CA PHE A 28 4.83 0.71 5.64
C PHE A 28 3.97 0.37 4.40
N TYR A 29 4.00 -0.88 3.94
CA TYR A 29 3.25 -1.28 2.76
C TYR A 29 1.72 -1.28 2.92
N PRO A 30 1.14 -1.68 4.07
CA PRO A 30 -0.28 -1.46 4.34
C PRO A 30 -0.70 -0.01 4.23
N VAL A 31 0.09 0.93 4.76
CA VAL A 31 -0.18 2.38 4.63
C VAL A 31 -0.08 2.82 3.18
N VAL A 32 0.94 2.39 2.43
CA VAL A 32 1.07 2.67 0.99
C VAL A 32 -0.18 2.19 0.25
N MET A 33 -0.66 0.96 0.50
CA MET A 33 -1.87 0.41 -0.12
C MET A 33 -3.11 1.26 0.17
N ILE A 34 -3.31 1.67 1.43
CA ILE A 34 -4.45 2.50 1.84
C ILE A 34 -4.39 3.87 1.14
N VAL A 35 -3.22 4.50 1.10
CA VAL A 35 -3.03 5.80 0.43
C VAL A 35 -3.33 5.69 -1.07
N ILE A 36 -2.84 4.65 -1.73
CA ILE A 36 -3.09 4.41 -3.16
C ILE A 36 -4.60 4.26 -3.42
N ALA A 37 -5.28 3.41 -2.66
CA ALA A 37 -6.71 3.20 -2.80
C ALA A 37 -7.54 4.47 -2.51
N ALA A 38 -7.04 5.37 -1.66
CA ALA A 38 -7.71 6.63 -1.33
C ALA A 38 -7.70 7.66 -2.47
N TYR A 39 -6.82 7.54 -3.46
CA TYR A 39 -6.77 8.51 -4.57
C TYR A 39 -8.04 8.53 -5.41
N TYR A 40 -8.68 7.39 -5.65
CA TYR A 40 -9.95 7.36 -6.38
C TYR A 40 -11.06 8.07 -5.60
N VAL A 41 -11.10 7.92 -4.28
CA VAL A 41 -12.00 8.69 -3.41
C VAL A 41 -11.72 10.19 -3.51
N LEU A 42 -10.44 10.58 -3.52
CA LEU A 42 -10.04 11.98 -3.68
C LEU A 42 -10.53 12.54 -5.02
N PHE A 43 -10.35 11.82 -6.12
CA PHE A 43 -10.86 12.24 -7.43
C PHE A 43 -12.39 12.37 -7.42
N ALA A 44 -13.11 11.41 -6.84
CA ALA A 44 -14.56 11.47 -6.74
C ALA A 44 -15.05 12.68 -5.94
N VAL A 45 -14.36 13.06 -4.86
CA VAL A 45 -14.67 14.29 -4.09
C VAL A 45 -14.43 15.55 -4.93
N MET A 46 -13.42 15.53 -5.81
CA MET A 46 -13.05 16.71 -6.61
C MET A 46 -14.00 17.01 -7.75
N GLY A 47 -14.72 16.05 -8.31
CA GLY A 47 -15.49 16.34 -9.50
C GLY A 47 -16.57 15.34 -9.91
N ASP A 48 -16.88 14.33 -9.10
CA ASP A 48 -17.86 13.31 -9.46
C ASP A 48 -19.18 13.41 -8.67
N SER A 49 -20.07 12.46 -9.00
CA SER A 49 -21.36 12.33 -8.33
C SER A 49 -21.23 11.66 -6.96
N THR A 50 -22.19 11.89 -6.07
CA THR A 50 -22.29 11.16 -4.79
C THR A 50 -22.34 9.65 -4.98
N ARG A 51 -22.95 9.16 -6.08
CA ARG A 51 -22.99 7.73 -6.39
C ARG A 51 -21.59 7.18 -6.68
N THR A 52 -20.79 7.90 -7.47
CA THR A 52 -19.38 7.55 -7.75
C THR A 52 -18.58 7.56 -6.45
N LEU A 53 -18.74 8.61 -5.63
CA LEU A 53 -18.05 8.69 -4.34
C LEU A 53 -18.37 7.50 -3.42
N ILE A 54 -19.61 7.07 -3.33
CA ILE A 54 -20.00 5.90 -2.53
C ILE A 54 -19.34 4.63 -3.09
N ALA A 55 -19.35 4.45 -4.41
CA ALA A 55 -18.71 3.29 -5.03
C ALA A 55 -17.19 3.25 -4.72
N GLU A 56 -16.50 4.39 -4.86
CA GLU A 56 -15.07 4.50 -4.56
C GLU A 56 -14.76 4.25 -3.07
N LEU A 57 -15.61 4.75 -2.17
CA LEU A 57 -15.46 4.49 -0.73
C LEU A 57 -15.60 3.01 -0.39
N LEU A 58 -16.51 2.28 -1.05
CA LEU A 58 -16.66 0.84 -0.85
C LEU A 58 -15.44 0.07 -1.35
N VAL A 59 -14.92 0.42 -2.52
CA VAL A 59 -13.71 -0.20 -3.09
C VAL A 59 -12.49 0.11 -2.21
N MET A 60 -12.28 1.37 -1.84
CA MET A 60 -11.23 1.78 -0.91
C MET A 60 -11.33 1.01 0.40
N GLY A 61 -12.54 0.90 0.98
CA GLY A 61 -12.79 0.16 2.21
C GLY A 61 -12.40 -1.32 2.11
N ALA A 62 -12.68 -1.96 0.97
CA ALA A 62 -12.28 -3.34 0.72
C ALA A 62 -10.75 -3.50 0.69
N PHE A 63 -10.04 -2.66 -0.07
CA PHE A 63 -8.58 -2.69 -0.13
C PHE A 63 -7.93 -2.34 1.21
N ALA A 64 -8.44 -1.33 1.91
CA ALA A 64 -7.98 -0.97 3.25
C ALA A 64 -8.19 -2.12 4.24
N GLY A 65 -9.33 -2.81 4.18
CA GLY A 65 -9.62 -3.98 4.99
C GLY A 65 -8.59 -5.10 4.76
N VAL A 66 -8.28 -5.42 3.50
CA VAL A 66 -7.24 -6.42 3.17
C VAL A 66 -5.85 -5.95 3.63
N ALA A 67 -5.53 -4.66 3.48
CA ALA A 67 -4.27 -4.10 3.97
C ALA A 67 -4.11 -4.24 5.49
N LEU A 68 -5.18 -3.96 6.26
CA LEU A 68 -5.19 -4.12 7.71
C LEU A 68 -5.09 -5.60 8.13
N LEU A 69 -5.78 -6.50 7.44
CA LEU A 69 -5.64 -7.93 7.65
C LEU A 69 -4.21 -8.40 7.34
N GLY A 70 -3.63 -7.91 6.25
CA GLY A 70 -2.25 -8.19 5.88
C GLY A 70 -1.24 -7.69 6.91
N PHE A 71 -1.45 -6.50 7.44
CA PHE A 71 -0.65 -5.97 8.55
C PHE A 71 -0.70 -6.89 9.77
N ARG A 72 -1.90 -7.39 10.11
CA ARG A 72 -2.08 -8.19 11.31
C ARG A 72 -1.58 -9.62 11.16
N PHE A 73 -1.80 -10.24 10.02
CA PHE A 73 -1.55 -11.67 9.81
C PHE A 73 -0.34 -11.96 8.92
N ASP A 74 -0.39 -11.58 7.64
CA ASP A 74 0.65 -11.86 6.66
C ASP A 74 0.73 -10.77 5.58
N LEU A 75 1.89 -10.13 5.45
CA LEU A 75 2.13 -9.09 4.45
C LEU A 75 2.01 -9.57 3.00
N ARG A 76 1.98 -10.87 2.75
CA ARG A 76 1.64 -11.42 1.43
C ARG A 76 0.22 -11.04 0.99
N LEU A 77 -0.71 -10.86 1.93
CA LEU A 77 -2.04 -10.33 1.63
C LEU A 77 -1.97 -8.89 1.10
N VAL A 78 -1.05 -8.07 1.62
CA VAL A 78 -0.83 -6.71 1.12
C VAL A 78 -0.23 -6.75 -0.29
N ALA A 79 0.71 -7.65 -0.56
CA ALA A 79 1.26 -7.82 -1.90
C ALA A 79 0.17 -8.26 -2.90
N ILE A 80 -0.73 -9.16 -2.50
CA ILE A 80 -1.88 -9.56 -3.31
C ILE A 80 -2.83 -8.37 -3.51
N ALA A 81 -3.10 -7.58 -2.46
CA ALA A 81 -3.95 -6.40 -2.55
C ALA A 81 -3.38 -5.36 -3.53
N LEU A 82 -2.07 -5.08 -3.47
CA LEU A 82 -1.38 -4.20 -4.42
C LEU A 82 -1.50 -4.72 -5.86
N ALA A 83 -1.24 -6.01 -6.08
CA ALA A 83 -1.39 -6.60 -7.40
C ALA A 83 -2.84 -6.52 -7.91
N ALA A 84 -3.81 -6.81 -7.05
CA ALA A 84 -5.22 -6.73 -7.38
C ALA A 84 -5.68 -5.29 -7.65
N HIS A 85 -5.14 -4.30 -6.90
CA HIS A 85 -5.41 -2.89 -7.15
C HIS A 85 -4.82 -2.44 -8.49
N GLY A 86 -3.60 -2.87 -8.83
CA GLY A 86 -3.02 -2.60 -10.14
C GLY A 86 -3.86 -3.18 -11.30
N VAL A 87 -4.48 -4.36 -11.13
CA VAL A 87 -5.45 -4.90 -12.10
C VAL A 87 -6.74 -4.06 -12.09
N PHE A 88 -7.21 -3.67 -10.91
CA PHE A 88 -8.40 -2.83 -10.76
C PHE A 88 -8.23 -1.50 -11.51
N ASP A 89 -7.07 -0.86 -11.46
CA ASP A 89 -6.79 0.39 -12.19
C ASP A 89 -7.12 0.28 -13.68
N PHE A 90 -6.79 -0.85 -14.32
CA PHE A 90 -7.07 -1.04 -15.74
C PHE A 90 -8.54 -1.32 -16.04
N VAL A 91 -9.28 -1.93 -15.12
CA VAL A 91 -10.71 -2.21 -15.30
C VAL A 91 -11.61 -1.09 -14.75
N HIS A 92 -11.08 -0.23 -13.88
CA HIS A 92 -11.80 0.84 -13.21
C HIS A 92 -12.64 1.71 -14.16
N PRO A 93 -12.14 2.20 -15.31
CA PRO A 93 -12.93 3.04 -16.21
C PRO A 93 -14.15 2.36 -16.81
N HIS A 94 -14.19 1.00 -16.78
CA HIS A 94 -15.30 0.21 -17.27
C HIS A 94 -16.31 -0.13 -16.16
N LEU A 95 -15.90 -0.03 -14.89
CA LEU A 95 -16.73 -0.38 -13.74
C LEU A 95 -17.36 0.85 -13.10
N ILE A 96 -16.59 1.92 -12.98
CA ILE A 96 -17.00 3.15 -12.29
C ILE A 96 -16.77 4.32 -13.25
N ALA A 97 -17.86 4.94 -13.69
CA ALA A 97 -17.77 6.14 -14.52
C ALA A 97 -17.30 7.32 -13.64
N SER A 98 -16.12 7.81 -13.91
CA SER A 98 -15.53 8.98 -13.25
C SER A 98 -15.00 9.95 -14.30
N SER A 99 -15.39 11.22 -14.18
CA SER A 99 -14.89 12.31 -15.03
C SER A 99 -13.68 13.00 -14.42
N ALA A 100 -13.43 12.78 -13.14
CA ALA A 100 -12.36 13.43 -12.39
C ALA A 100 -11.03 12.65 -12.44
N VAL A 101 -11.08 11.35 -12.77
CA VAL A 101 -9.85 10.53 -12.88
C VAL A 101 -9.12 10.88 -14.18
N PRO A 102 -7.85 11.34 -14.11
CA PRO A 102 -7.05 11.62 -15.30
C PRO A 102 -6.83 10.34 -16.14
N GLN A 103 -6.91 10.44 -17.46
CA GLN A 103 -6.76 9.28 -18.37
C GLN A 103 -5.42 8.54 -18.23
N TRP A 104 -4.37 9.23 -17.81
CA TRP A 104 -3.05 8.64 -17.58
C TRP A 104 -2.91 7.93 -16.24
N TRP A 105 -3.84 8.19 -15.29
CA TRP A 105 -3.75 7.70 -13.92
C TRP A 105 -3.75 6.18 -13.80
N PRO A 106 -4.64 5.41 -14.44
CA PRO A 106 -4.64 3.96 -14.35
C PRO A 106 -3.33 3.33 -14.81
N ALA A 107 -2.72 3.87 -15.87
CA ALA A 107 -1.45 3.39 -16.38
C ALA A 107 -0.28 3.67 -15.41
N PHE A 108 -0.30 4.83 -14.76
CA PHE A 108 0.68 5.23 -13.75
C PHE A 108 0.54 4.39 -12.48
N CYS A 109 -0.67 4.37 -11.90
CA CYS A 109 -0.94 3.71 -10.63
C CYS A 109 -0.78 2.19 -10.77
N GLY A 110 -1.37 1.58 -11.79
CA GLY A 110 -1.27 0.15 -12.02
C GLY A 110 0.17 -0.35 -12.21
N SER A 111 1.03 0.41 -12.91
CA SER A 111 2.44 0.05 -13.05
C SER A 111 3.21 0.20 -11.72
N TYR A 112 2.90 1.21 -10.92
CA TYR A 112 3.44 1.36 -9.58
C TYR A 112 3.07 0.17 -8.70
N ASP A 113 1.80 -0.19 -8.67
CA ASP A 113 1.25 -1.24 -7.82
C ASP A 113 1.83 -2.61 -8.13
N VAL A 114 1.97 -2.95 -9.41
CA VAL A 114 2.56 -4.23 -9.83
C VAL A 114 4.01 -4.33 -9.35
N VAL A 115 4.80 -3.26 -9.48
CA VAL A 115 6.19 -3.24 -9.03
C VAL A 115 6.27 -3.30 -7.50
N ALA A 116 5.45 -2.53 -6.79
CA ALA A 116 5.38 -2.55 -5.33
C ALA A 116 4.95 -3.92 -4.80
N ALA A 117 3.96 -4.57 -5.45
CA ALA A 117 3.51 -5.92 -5.12
C ALA A 117 4.64 -6.95 -5.31
N ALA A 118 5.33 -6.92 -6.45
CA ALA A 118 6.44 -7.82 -6.73
C ALA A 118 7.58 -7.64 -5.72
N TYR A 119 7.91 -6.40 -5.40
CA TYR A 119 8.96 -6.09 -4.43
C TYR A 119 8.59 -6.55 -3.02
N LEU A 120 7.36 -6.27 -2.55
CA LEU A 120 6.89 -6.73 -1.24
C LEU A 120 6.82 -8.27 -1.18
N ALA A 121 6.37 -8.93 -2.25
CA ALA A 121 6.35 -10.38 -2.32
C ALA A 121 7.77 -10.98 -2.23
N TRP A 122 8.76 -10.32 -2.83
CA TRP A 122 10.17 -10.71 -2.73
C TRP A 122 10.71 -10.48 -1.32
N LEU A 123 10.45 -9.32 -0.69
CA LEU A 123 10.84 -9.04 0.70
C LEU A 123 10.24 -10.05 1.67
N SER A 124 8.96 -10.43 1.46
CA SER A 124 8.24 -11.36 2.33
C SER A 124 8.78 -12.79 2.31
N ARG A 125 9.64 -13.11 1.32
CA ARG A 125 10.34 -14.41 1.24
C ARG A 125 11.67 -14.41 1.99
N ARG A 126 12.17 -13.24 2.40
CA ARG A 126 13.44 -13.12 3.10
C ARG A 126 13.24 -13.26 4.61
N PRO A 127 13.89 -14.24 5.28
CA PRO A 127 13.79 -14.39 6.73
C PRO A 127 14.31 -13.13 7.46
N GLY A 128 13.61 -12.68 8.49
CA GLY A 128 14.08 -11.60 9.35
C GLY A 128 13.94 -10.18 8.79
N THR A 129 13.30 -9.99 7.63
CA THR A 129 13.12 -8.67 7.02
C THR A 129 12.20 -7.77 7.85
N PHE A 130 11.11 -8.32 8.37
CA PHE A 130 10.10 -7.56 9.10
C PHE A 130 10.21 -7.75 10.61
N VAL A 131 10.17 -6.65 11.34
CA VAL A 131 10.08 -6.66 12.81
C VAL A 131 8.65 -7.03 13.21
N ALA A 132 8.48 -8.09 14.00
CA ALA A 132 7.17 -8.49 14.48
C ALA A 132 6.55 -7.39 15.36
N PRO A 133 5.25 -7.04 15.19
CA PRO A 133 4.58 -6.10 16.08
C PRO A 133 4.60 -6.67 17.51
N GLY A 134 5.12 -5.91 18.47
CA GLY A 134 5.07 -6.26 19.90
C GLY A 134 6.27 -6.96 20.49
N ARG A 135 7.36 -7.20 19.76
CA ARG A 135 8.61 -7.72 20.33
C ARG A 135 9.64 -6.63 20.66
N ARG A 136 9.20 -5.48 21.13
CA ARG A 136 10.02 -4.74 22.10
C ARG A 136 9.84 -5.49 23.41
N SER A 137 10.84 -6.29 23.77
CA SER A 137 10.71 -7.19 24.91
C SER A 137 10.43 -6.36 26.16
N GLN A 138 9.45 -6.74 26.93
CA GLN A 138 9.28 -6.27 28.31
C GLN A 138 10.59 -6.43 29.09
N LEU A 139 11.48 -7.29 28.66
CA LEU A 139 12.81 -7.51 29.21
C LEU A 139 13.73 -6.30 29.07
N ASP A 140 13.60 -5.50 27.97
CA ASP A 140 14.42 -4.29 27.81
C ASP A 140 13.95 -3.15 28.72
N VAL A 141 12.67 -3.10 29.06
CA VAL A 141 12.13 -2.11 30.03
C VAL A 141 12.59 -2.44 31.46
N PHE A 142 12.65 -3.71 31.82
CA PHE A 142 13.13 -4.14 33.14
C PHE A 142 14.66 -4.06 33.26
N ALA A 143 15.41 -4.21 32.17
CA ALA A 143 16.87 -4.08 32.18
C ALA A 143 17.30 -2.61 32.36
N ASP A 144 16.50 -1.64 31.87
CA ASP A 144 16.81 -0.21 32.01
C ASP A 144 16.42 0.34 33.39
N THR A 145 15.37 -0.20 34.02
CA THR A 145 15.00 0.17 35.40
C THR A 145 15.97 -0.38 36.48
N GLY A 146 16.69 -1.44 36.18
CA GLY A 146 17.71 -2.03 37.08
C GLY A 146 19.07 -1.28 37.10
N ARG A 147 19.26 -0.26 36.24
CA ARG A 147 20.50 0.53 36.17
C ARG A 147 20.43 1.86 36.91
N ILE A 148 19.30 2.17 37.54
CA ILE A 148 19.08 3.46 38.23
C ILE A 148 19.03 3.25 39.77
N ALA A 149 19.43 2.10 40.28
CA ALA A 149 19.54 1.84 41.70
C ALA A 149 20.99 1.72 42.15
#